data_2378fe3c9ecb78a46c7d0baacd96efa6
#
_entry.id   2378fe3c9ecb78a46c7d0baacd96efa6
#
_cell.length_a   1.000
_cell.length_b   1.000
_cell.length_c   1.000
_cell.angle_alpha   90.00
_cell.angle_beta   90.00
_cell.angle_gamma   90.00
#
_symmetry.space_group_name_H-M   'P 1'
#
loop_
_entity.id
_entity.type
_entity.pdbx_description
1 polymer ?
#
loop_
_entity_poly.entity_id
_entity_poly.type
_entity_poly.pdbx_seq_one_letter_code
_entity_poly.pdbx_strand_id
1 'polypeptide(L)'
;KYVPFNVKPFGEPIRIWHLLSHSSGIPALGHAEAVIGAAIGDSDKWIPAASYNDLLAFLQDAAGWVRNKPGERWYYLNEGYELVGAVIEKVSGMSLTEFVKQNILLPLGMNRSTYLKSDFDKDIDAAVPYINTGDGKRIPSTYAYGSINAAGGLISSVHEMAKVVSMYLNWGAYPGGQLLSKASLETMQTPRVDTAQKEGPFGQYAYALGLGILPNFLGRRLVGHSGSVGTATAYMGFLPAEKLGVVVLVNGGGYSPSFMGQYALAAELGEDPDKLPFVKTDHLLKELTGNYETYMGTTKISVRKAGDFLMMVNPGKFGTSTTPLIPVSLEGNHRTFYTLSGNAKVYGEFDIEPGRTTFVFERYAYRKTGDIA
;
A
#
# COMPACT_ATOMS: atom_id res chain seq x y z
N LYS A 1 -27.65 12.98 -5.49
CA LYS A 1 -27.89 14.29 -6.10
C LYS A 1 -27.18 14.43 -7.45
N TYR A 2 -25.92 14.05 -7.57
CA TYR A 2 -25.08 14.27 -8.77
C TYR A 2 -25.06 13.07 -9.71
N VAL A 3 -25.04 11.85 -9.15
CA VAL A 3 -25.03 10.58 -9.87
C VAL A 3 -26.16 9.69 -9.38
N PRO A 4 -26.73 8.80 -10.21
CA PRO A 4 -27.87 7.95 -9.85
C PRO A 4 -27.42 6.71 -9.03
N PHE A 5 -26.64 6.93 -8.00
CA PHE A 5 -26.21 5.91 -7.04
C PHE A 5 -27.06 6.00 -5.77
N ASN A 6 -27.97 5.05 -5.59
CA ASN A 6 -29.05 5.14 -4.59
C ASN A 6 -28.85 4.23 -3.37
N VAL A 7 -27.66 3.67 -3.17
CA VAL A 7 -27.36 2.86 -1.98
C VAL A 7 -27.34 3.75 -0.73
N LYS A 8 -28.12 3.35 0.27
CA LYS A 8 -28.24 4.04 1.55
C LYS A 8 -27.94 3.06 2.69
N PRO A 9 -26.68 2.94 3.13
CA PRO A 9 -26.34 2.06 4.21
C PRO A 9 -27.11 2.36 5.47
N PHE A 10 -27.86 1.38 5.97
CA PHE A 10 -28.78 1.53 7.13
C PHE A 10 -29.73 2.71 7.03
N GLY A 11 -30.16 3.05 5.81
CA GLY A 11 -31.07 4.18 5.53
C GLY A 11 -30.38 5.55 5.45
N GLU A 12 -29.09 5.66 5.70
CA GLU A 12 -28.35 6.91 5.71
C GLU A 12 -27.72 7.25 4.35
N PRO A 13 -27.73 8.52 3.93
CA PRO A 13 -27.15 8.92 2.65
C PRO A 13 -25.63 8.89 2.68
N ILE A 14 -25.02 8.31 1.65
CA ILE A 14 -23.58 8.45 1.41
C ILE A 14 -23.30 9.88 0.92
N ARG A 15 -22.38 10.57 1.58
CA ARG A 15 -21.88 11.91 1.21
C ARG A 15 -20.54 11.79 0.47
N ILE A 16 -20.17 12.79 -0.29
CA ILE A 16 -18.89 12.83 -1.03
C ILE A 16 -17.69 12.57 -0.10
N TRP A 17 -17.69 13.19 1.09
CA TRP A 17 -16.58 12.98 2.01
C TRP A 17 -16.48 11.54 2.55
N HIS A 18 -17.59 10.78 2.62
CA HIS A 18 -17.56 9.36 2.96
C HIS A 18 -16.82 8.53 1.89
N LEU A 19 -16.99 8.90 0.60
CA LEU A 19 -16.28 8.27 -0.50
C LEU A 19 -14.79 8.63 -0.45
N LEU A 20 -14.47 9.91 -0.28
CA LEU A 20 -13.10 10.41 -0.20
C LEU A 20 -12.32 9.87 1.02
N SER A 21 -13.00 9.51 2.10
CA SER A 21 -12.36 8.94 3.30
C SER A 21 -12.50 7.42 3.40
N HIS A 22 -13.02 6.76 2.36
CA HIS A 22 -13.26 5.32 2.38
C HIS A 22 -14.11 4.86 3.56
N SER A 23 -15.11 5.66 3.93
CA SER A 23 -16.01 5.39 5.05
C SER A 23 -17.48 5.32 4.64
N SER A 24 -17.75 4.91 3.40
CA SER A 24 -19.12 4.81 2.84
C SER A 24 -19.99 3.76 3.52
N GLY A 25 -19.42 2.81 4.27
CA GLY A 25 -20.11 1.64 4.80
C GLY A 25 -20.18 0.46 3.83
N ILE A 26 -19.64 0.62 2.61
CA ILE A 26 -19.50 -0.42 1.58
C ILE A 26 -18.05 -0.87 1.54
N PRO A 27 -17.74 -2.16 1.71
CA PRO A 27 -16.39 -2.68 1.54
C PRO A 27 -15.96 -2.67 0.06
N ALA A 28 -14.66 -2.91 -0.22
CA ALA A 28 -14.16 -3.06 -1.59
C ALA A 28 -14.98 -4.13 -2.34
N LEU A 29 -15.40 -3.80 -3.55
CA LEU A 29 -16.21 -4.70 -4.38
C LEU A 29 -15.38 -5.39 -5.48
N GLY A 30 -14.11 -4.99 -5.64
CA GLY A 30 -13.15 -5.67 -6.52
C GLY A 30 -13.23 -5.25 -7.99
N HIS A 31 -13.94 -4.18 -8.34
CA HIS A 31 -14.03 -3.69 -9.71
C HIS A 31 -12.67 -3.22 -10.24
N ALA A 32 -11.99 -2.37 -9.49
CA ALA A 32 -10.69 -1.85 -9.90
C ALA A 32 -9.63 -2.95 -10.01
N GLU A 33 -9.61 -3.88 -9.06
CA GLU A 33 -8.70 -5.03 -9.05
C GLU A 33 -8.92 -5.94 -10.28
N ALA A 34 -10.18 -6.19 -10.63
CA ALA A 34 -10.51 -6.99 -11.81
C ALA A 34 -10.13 -6.28 -13.12
N VAL A 35 -10.39 -4.97 -13.20
CA VAL A 35 -10.00 -4.15 -14.37
C VAL A 35 -8.49 -4.08 -14.52
N ILE A 36 -7.77 -3.83 -13.43
CA ILE A 36 -6.30 -3.82 -13.44
C ILE A 36 -5.78 -5.20 -13.87
N GLY A 37 -6.24 -6.28 -13.21
CA GLY A 37 -5.80 -7.63 -13.50
C GLY A 37 -6.02 -8.02 -14.97
N ALA A 38 -7.17 -7.69 -15.53
CA ALA A 38 -7.46 -7.94 -16.95
C ALA A 38 -6.56 -7.10 -17.87
N ALA A 39 -6.35 -5.83 -17.57
CA ALA A 39 -5.54 -4.92 -18.38
C ALA A 39 -4.07 -5.33 -18.44
N ILE A 40 -3.50 -5.85 -17.36
CA ILE A 40 -2.10 -6.27 -17.27
C ILE A 40 -1.88 -7.75 -17.63
N GLY A 41 -2.95 -8.51 -17.87
CA GLY A 41 -2.87 -9.94 -18.21
C GLY A 41 -2.68 -10.88 -17.02
N ASP A 42 -2.95 -10.41 -15.79
CA ASP A 42 -2.88 -11.21 -14.55
C ASP A 42 -4.20 -11.93 -14.23
N SER A 43 -5.26 -11.63 -14.97
CA SER A 43 -6.58 -12.22 -14.78
C SER A 43 -7.35 -12.32 -16.09
N ASP A 44 -8.01 -13.46 -16.31
CA ASP A 44 -8.96 -13.67 -17.41
C ASP A 44 -10.36 -13.11 -17.09
N LYS A 45 -10.57 -12.55 -15.93
CA LYS A 45 -11.85 -11.96 -15.54
C LYS A 45 -12.06 -10.64 -16.27
N TRP A 46 -13.10 -10.62 -17.09
CA TRP A 46 -13.52 -9.41 -17.77
C TRP A 46 -14.72 -8.78 -17.06
N ILE A 47 -14.66 -7.48 -16.83
CA ILE A 47 -15.76 -6.67 -16.33
C ILE A 47 -15.95 -5.49 -17.29
N PRO A 48 -17.19 -5.18 -17.72
CA PRO A 48 -17.44 -3.97 -18.50
C PRO A 48 -17.06 -2.74 -17.65
N ALA A 49 -16.13 -1.93 -18.17
CA ALA A 49 -15.57 -0.81 -17.42
C ALA A 49 -15.17 0.35 -18.33
N ALA A 50 -15.90 0.54 -19.43
CA ALA A 50 -15.61 1.59 -20.39
C ALA A 50 -16.15 2.96 -19.99
N SER A 51 -17.11 3.00 -19.07
CA SER A 51 -17.81 4.23 -18.68
C SER A 51 -18.33 4.19 -17.24
N TYR A 52 -18.72 5.35 -16.71
CA TYR A 52 -19.41 5.43 -15.42
C TYR A 52 -20.78 4.73 -15.42
N ASN A 53 -21.42 4.53 -16.57
CA ASN A 53 -22.64 3.74 -16.65
C ASN A 53 -22.37 2.26 -16.40
N ASP A 54 -21.23 1.73 -16.86
CA ASP A 54 -20.81 0.36 -16.56
C ASP A 54 -20.51 0.19 -15.09
N LEU A 55 -19.82 1.17 -14.47
CA LEU A 55 -19.62 1.19 -13.03
C LEU A 55 -20.94 1.20 -12.25
N LEU A 56 -21.90 2.02 -12.65
CA LEU A 56 -23.21 2.09 -12.00
C LEU A 56 -24.00 0.78 -12.17
N ALA A 57 -23.87 0.12 -13.32
CA ALA A 57 -24.45 -1.20 -13.55
C ALA A 57 -23.79 -2.27 -12.66
N PHE A 58 -22.47 -2.23 -12.50
CA PHE A 58 -21.75 -3.09 -11.56
C PHE A 58 -22.19 -2.87 -10.11
N LEU A 59 -22.45 -1.63 -9.73
CA LEU A 59 -22.82 -1.23 -8.37
C LEU A 59 -24.31 -1.40 -8.03
N GLN A 60 -25.16 -1.87 -8.95
CA GLN A 60 -26.61 -1.91 -8.73
C GLN A 60 -27.02 -2.75 -7.50
N ASP A 61 -26.30 -3.84 -7.22
CA ASP A 61 -26.55 -4.76 -6.10
C ASP A 61 -25.62 -4.49 -4.88
N ALA A 62 -24.88 -3.40 -4.88
CA ALA A 62 -23.95 -3.03 -3.80
C ALA A 62 -24.64 -2.89 -2.42
N ALA A 63 -25.95 -2.65 -2.40
CA ALA A 63 -26.74 -2.59 -1.17
C ALA A 63 -26.64 -3.89 -0.34
N GLY A 64 -26.54 -5.04 -0.98
CA GLY A 64 -26.36 -6.34 -0.32
C GLY A 64 -24.99 -6.52 0.37
N TRP A 65 -24.03 -5.68 0.07
CA TRP A 65 -22.66 -5.72 0.61
C TRP A 65 -22.38 -4.69 1.70
N VAL A 66 -23.35 -3.85 2.03
CA VAL A 66 -23.25 -2.87 3.11
C VAL A 66 -22.93 -3.55 4.44
N ARG A 67 -22.02 -2.97 5.22
CA ARG A 67 -21.56 -3.51 6.52
C ARG A 67 -21.75 -2.54 7.69
N ASN A 68 -21.65 -1.25 7.45
CA ASN A 68 -21.72 -0.21 8.49
C ASN A 68 -22.48 1.01 7.98
N LYS A 69 -22.88 1.89 8.88
CA LYS A 69 -23.32 3.23 8.51
C LYS A 69 -22.17 4.04 7.91
N PRO A 70 -22.48 5.02 7.04
CA PRO A 70 -21.46 5.92 6.53
C PRO A 70 -20.75 6.68 7.66
N GLY A 71 -19.43 6.73 7.63
CA GLY A 71 -18.60 7.40 8.62
C GLY A 71 -18.13 6.52 9.80
N GLU A 72 -18.67 5.32 9.99
CA GLU A 72 -18.33 4.48 11.16
C GLU A 72 -17.06 3.65 11.01
N ARG A 73 -16.77 3.19 9.79
CA ARG A 73 -15.65 2.26 9.56
C ARG A 73 -14.97 2.50 8.22
N TRP A 74 -13.68 2.35 8.22
CA TRP A 74 -12.85 2.42 7.03
C TRP A 74 -12.93 1.11 6.21
N TYR A 75 -13.28 1.26 4.93
CA TYR A 75 -13.20 0.24 3.90
C TYR A 75 -12.68 0.89 2.64
N TYR A 76 -11.44 0.58 2.29
CA TYR A 76 -10.84 1.12 1.06
C TYR A 76 -11.68 0.71 -0.15
N LEU A 77 -12.26 1.68 -0.86
CA LEU A 77 -13.25 1.47 -1.92
C LEU A 77 -12.86 2.30 -3.14
N ASN A 78 -12.21 1.65 -4.12
CA ASN A 78 -11.82 2.29 -5.38
C ASN A 78 -13.03 2.80 -6.16
N GLU A 79 -14.10 2.04 -6.18
CA GLU A 79 -15.38 2.41 -6.82
C GLU A 79 -15.95 3.71 -6.23
N GLY A 80 -15.66 4.00 -4.98
CA GLY A 80 -16.02 5.26 -4.34
C GLY A 80 -15.34 6.47 -5.00
N TYR A 81 -14.08 6.35 -5.37
CA TYR A 81 -13.34 7.40 -6.09
C TYR A 81 -13.80 7.52 -7.53
N GLU A 82 -14.13 6.42 -8.19
CA GLU A 82 -14.74 6.47 -9.53
C GLU A 82 -16.11 7.20 -9.50
N LEU A 83 -16.93 6.99 -8.45
CA LEU A 83 -18.15 7.77 -8.25
C LEU A 83 -17.86 9.27 -8.04
N VAL A 84 -16.78 9.62 -7.35
CA VAL A 84 -16.35 11.03 -7.22
C VAL A 84 -15.91 11.57 -8.58
N GLY A 85 -15.22 10.78 -9.39
CA GLY A 85 -14.90 11.12 -10.79
C GLY A 85 -16.16 11.45 -11.60
N ALA A 86 -17.19 10.60 -11.50
CA ALA A 86 -18.47 10.85 -12.15
C ALA A 86 -19.17 12.15 -11.65
N VAL A 87 -19.02 12.48 -10.36
CA VAL A 87 -19.51 13.76 -9.82
C VAL A 87 -18.76 14.94 -10.44
N ILE A 88 -17.44 14.86 -10.58
CA ILE A 88 -16.62 15.90 -11.21
C ILE A 88 -17.07 16.13 -12.65
N GLU A 89 -17.23 15.08 -13.44
CA GLU A 89 -17.71 15.19 -14.82
C GLU A 89 -19.09 15.83 -14.90
N LYS A 90 -20.01 15.38 -14.04
CA LYS A 90 -21.38 15.93 -14.01
C LYS A 90 -21.45 17.42 -13.66
N VAL A 91 -20.58 17.87 -12.76
CA VAL A 91 -20.58 19.26 -12.27
C VAL A 91 -19.79 20.19 -13.18
N SER A 92 -18.67 19.72 -13.72
CA SER A 92 -17.80 20.53 -14.59
C SER A 92 -18.24 20.57 -16.05
N GLY A 93 -18.94 19.54 -16.50
CA GLY A 93 -19.23 19.33 -17.93
C GLY A 93 -18.02 18.87 -18.74
N MET A 94 -16.92 18.52 -18.09
CA MET A 94 -15.67 18.05 -18.69
C MET A 94 -15.44 16.59 -18.34
N SER A 95 -14.68 15.83 -19.17
CA SER A 95 -14.17 14.55 -18.69
C SER A 95 -13.23 14.73 -17.48
N LEU A 96 -13.14 13.71 -16.62
CA LEU A 96 -12.25 13.77 -15.46
C LEU A 96 -10.81 14.08 -15.88
N THR A 97 -10.32 13.41 -16.92
CA THR A 97 -8.94 13.57 -17.40
C THR A 97 -8.66 14.98 -17.89
N GLU A 98 -9.61 15.58 -18.63
CA GLU A 98 -9.49 16.96 -19.07
C GLU A 98 -9.61 17.94 -17.91
N PHE A 99 -10.52 17.71 -16.96
CA PHE A 99 -10.65 18.53 -15.75
C PHE A 99 -9.36 18.55 -14.94
N VAL A 100 -8.78 17.38 -14.69
CA VAL A 100 -7.51 17.27 -13.93
C VAL A 100 -6.37 17.93 -14.70
N LYS A 101 -6.28 17.69 -16.01
CA LYS A 101 -5.27 18.31 -16.87
C LYS A 101 -5.32 19.83 -16.79
N GLN A 102 -6.47 20.43 -17.00
CA GLN A 102 -6.62 21.90 -17.05
C GLN A 102 -6.49 22.55 -15.67
N ASN A 103 -7.06 21.95 -14.63
CA ASN A 103 -7.19 22.59 -13.32
C ASN A 103 -6.09 22.18 -12.33
N ILE A 104 -5.31 21.12 -12.60
CA ILE A 104 -4.26 20.65 -11.70
C ILE A 104 -2.92 20.52 -12.43
N LEU A 105 -2.85 19.70 -13.49
CA LEU A 105 -1.56 19.36 -14.09
C LEU A 105 -0.90 20.56 -14.77
N LEU A 106 -1.62 21.27 -15.63
CA LEU A 106 -1.10 22.45 -16.32
C LEU A 106 -0.74 23.61 -15.35
N PRO A 107 -1.57 23.99 -14.37
CA PRO A 107 -1.18 24.98 -13.37
C PRO A 107 0.10 24.61 -12.63
N LEU A 108 0.27 23.34 -12.24
CA LEU A 108 1.48 22.87 -11.56
C LEU A 108 2.67 22.63 -12.52
N GLY A 109 2.49 22.82 -13.83
CA GLY A 109 3.53 22.56 -14.83
C GLY A 109 3.88 21.07 -14.98
N MET A 110 2.90 20.17 -14.75
CA MET A 110 3.04 18.71 -14.88
C MET A 110 2.73 18.27 -16.31
N ASN A 111 3.61 18.62 -17.24
CA ASN A 111 3.36 18.50 -18.68
C ASN A 111 3.55 17.07 -19.22
N ARG A 112 4.23 16.19 -18.48
CA ARG A 112 4.42 14.78 -18.82
C ARG A 112 3.45 13.84 -18.10
N SER A 113 2.67 14.37 -17.14
CA SER A 113 1.66 13.56 -16.44
C SER A 113 0.41 13.37 -17.29
N THR A 114 -0.08 12.14 -17.37
CA THR A 114 -1.19 11.80 -18.26
C THR A 114 -2.02 10.62 -17.72
N TYR A 115 -3.24 10.50 -18.22
CA TYR A 115 -4.11 9.33 -18.09
C TYR A 115 -4.20 8.53 -19.41
N LEU A 116 -3.58 9.04 -20.48
CA LEU A 116 -3.80 8.54 -21.82
C LEU A 116 -2.61 7.70 -22.31
N LYS A 117 -2.90 6.50 -22.78
CA LYS A 117 -1.90 5.64 -23.42
C LYS A 117 -1.22 6.33 -24.61
N SER A 118 -1.99 7.07 -25.40
CA SER A 118 -1.49 7.79 -26.57
C SER A 118 -0.45 8.87 -26.24
N ASP A 119 -0.48 9.45 -25.04
CA ASP A 119 0.52 10.42 -24.58
C ASP A 119 1.72 9.68 -23.99
N PHE A 120 1.48 8.63 -23.22
CA PHE A 120 2.54 7.79 -22.67
C PHE A 120 3.42 7.17 -23.77
N ASP A 121 2.81 6.63 -24.83
CA ASP A 121 3.53 5.99 -25.94
C ASP A 121 4.43 6.95 -26.72
N LYS A 122 4.21 8.27 -26.63
CA LYS A 122 5.05 9.30 -27.26
C LYS A 122 6.23 9.71 -26.40
N ASP A 123 6.22 9.41 -25.13
CA ASP A 123 7.29 9.77 -24.20
C ASP A 123 8.44 8.76 -24.30
N ILE A 124 9.53 9.16 -24.94
CA ILE A 124 10.70 8.30 -25.17
C ILE A 124 11.47 7.92 -23.90
N ASP A 125 11.18 8.60 -22.79
CA ASP A 125 11.77 8.39 -21.47
C ASP A 125 10.75 7.72 -20.51
N ALA A 126 9.71 7.12 -21.04
CA ALA A 126 8.70 6.42 -20.25
C ALA A 126 9.25 5.07 -19.76
N ALA A 127 9.08 4.79 -18.47
CA ALA A 127 9.50 3.53 -17.87
C ALA A 127 8.61 2.37 -18.32
N VAL A 128 9.20 1.27 -18.73
CA VAL A 128 8.48 0.02 -19.00
C VAL A 128 7.98 -0.57 -17.69
N PRO A 129 6.68 -0.85 -17.54
CA PRO A 129 6.16 -1.52 -16.35
C PRO A 129 6.42 -3.03 -16.40
N TYR A 130 6.60 -3.66 -15.23
CA TYR A 130 6.92 -5.08 -15.11
C TYR A 130 6.00 -5.81 -14.12
N ILE A 131 5.66 -7.04 -14.45
CA ILE A 131 5.10 -8.02 -13.52
C ILE A 131 6.26 -8.86 -12.96
N ASN A 132 6.31 -9.00 -11.64
CA ASN A 132 7.18 -9.94 -10.98
C ASN A 132 6.47 -11.30 -10.89
N THR A 133 7.07 -12.33 -11.47
CA THR A 133 6.53 -13.69 -11.41
C THR A 133 6.98 -14.40 -10.13
N GLY A 134 6.23 -15.44 -9.72
CA GLY A 134 6.54 -16.20 -8.50
C GLY A 134 7.88 -16.94 -8.53
N ASP A 135 8.49 -17.11 -9.71
CA ASP A 135 9.84 -17.69 -9.91
C ASP A 135 10.96 -16.62 -9.92
N GLY A 136 10.63 -15.37 -9.56
CA GLY A 136 11.59 -14.28 -9.47
C GLY A 136 11.94 -13.58 -10.79
N LYS A 137 11.27 -13.95 -11.91
CA LYS A 137 11.45 -13.27 -13.19
C LYS A 137 10.64 -11.98 -13.25
N ARG A 138 11.01 -11.10 -14.19
CA ARG A 138 10.29 -9.87 -14.52
C ARG A 138 9.83 -9.94 -15.98
N ILE A 139 8.55 -9.77 -16.20
CA ILE A 139 7.95 -9.77 -17.53
C ILE A 139 7.48 -8.36 -17.86
N PRO A 140 7.89 -7.77 -18.99
CA PRO A 140 7.35 -6.49 -19.45
C PRO A 140 5.83 -6.57 -19.60
N SER A 141 5.14 -5.52 -19.19
CA SER A 141 3.68 -5.43 -19.20
C SER A 141 3.21 -4.03 -19.59
N THR A 142 2.01 -3.67 -19.22
CA THR A 142 1.39 -2.38 -19.49
C THR A 142 0.79 -1.78 -18.21
N TYR A 143 0.32 -0.53 -18.28
CA TYR A 143 -0.52 0.08 -17.26
C TYR A 143 -2.00 -0.15 -17.58
N ALA A 144 -2.85 -0.08 -16.55
CA ALA A 144 -4.30 -0.09 -16.72
C ALA A 144 -4.78 1.32 -17.09
N TYR A 145 -5.02 1.56 -18.37
CA TYR A 145 -5.48 2.85 -18.87
C TYR A 145 -7.02 2.93 -18.88
N GLY A 146 -7.56 4.10 -18.58
CA GLY A 146 -8.95 4.47 -18.85
C GLY A 146 -9.94 4.16 -17.73
N SER A 147 -10.00 2.94 -17.27
CA SER A 147 -11.14 2.47 -16.44
C SER A 147 -11.00 2.68 -14.94
N ILE A 148 -9.87 3.19 -14.47
CA ILE A 148 -9.60 3.50 -13.05
C ILE A 148 -9.04 4.91 -12.87
N ASN A 149 -9.41 5.84 -13.74
CA ASN A 149 -8.81 7.17 -13.78
C ASN A 149 -8.95 7.94 -12.47
N ALA A 150 -10.11 7.90 -11.82
CA ALA A 150 -10.34 8.61 -10.57
C ALA A 150 -9.71 7.89 -9.36
N ALA A 151 -9.61 6.57 -9.40
CA ALA A 151 -9.08 5.77 -8.30
C ALA A 151 -7.53 5.63 -8.33
N GLY A 152 -6.90 5.70 -9.53
CA GLY A 152 -5.46 5.48 -9.59
C GLY A 152 -4.81 5.50 -10.97
N GLY A 153 -5.47 6.05 -12.00
CA GLY A 153 -5.01 5.99 -13.38
C GLY A 153 -3.95 7.01 -13.78
N LEU A 154 -3.54 7.95 -12.91
CA LEU A 154 -2.54 8.95 -13.25
C LEU A 154 -1.15 8.35 -13.39
N ILE A 155 -0.51 8.56 -14.53
CA ILE A 155 0.89 8.25 -14.81
C ILE A 155 1.70 9.54 -14.73
N SER A 156 2.81 9.52 -14.00
CA SER A 156 3.62 10.71 -13.74
C SER A 156 5.09 10.36 -13.51
N SER A 157 5.91 11.38 -13.32
CA SER A 157 7.32 11.27 -12.91
C SER A 157 7.54 11.76 -11.49
N VAL A 158 8.67 11.37 -10.86
CA VAL A 158 9.03 11.85 -9.52
C VAL A 158 9.14 13.39 -9.49
N HIS A 159 9.70 14.01 -10.54
CA HIS A 159 9.85 15.46 -10.64
C HIS A 159 8.50 16.19 -10.69
N GLU A 160 7.51 15.61 -11.37
CA GLU A 160 6.19 16.22 -11.46
C GLU A 160 5.37 15.99 -10.20
N MET A 161 5.42 14.78 -9.62
CA MET A 161 4.76 14.51 -8.34
C MET A 161 5.37 15.31 -7.18
N ALA A 162 6.67 15.67 -7.24
CA ALA A 162 7.28 16.58 -6.28
C ALA A 162 6.64 17.97 -6.29
N LYS A 163 6.09 18.43 -7.42
CA LYS A 163 5.32 19.69 -7.50
C LYS A 163 4.00 19.60 -6.73
N VAL A 164 3.34 18.43 -6.76
CA VAL A 164 2.15 18.17 -5.95
C VAL A 164 2.49 18.19 -4.46
N VAL A 165 3.56 17.51 -4.06
CA VAL A 165 4.04 17.52 -2.68
C VAL A 165 4.43 18.94 -2.24
N SER A 166 5.13 19.69 -3.09
CA SER A 166 5.48 21.10 -2.84
C SER A 166 4.23 21.97 -2.65
N MET A 167 3.20 21.79 -3.46
CA MET A 167 1.91 22.47 -3.31
C MET A 167 1.28 22.18 -1.95
N TYR A 168 1.27 20.91 -1.50
CA TYR A 168 0.78 20.56 -0.16
C TYR A 168 1.59 21.24 0.96
N LEU A 169 2.92 21.24 0.86
CA LEU A 169 3.83 21.86 1.84
C LEU A 169 3.72 23.40 1.88
N ASN A 170 3.31 24.01 0.78
CA ASN A 170 3.09 25.44 0.66
C ASN A 170 1.61 25.85 0.82
N TRP A 171 0.80 24.99 1.45
CA TRP A 171 -0.61 25.25 1.73
C TRP A 171 -1.43 25.65 0.51
N GLY A 172 -1.18 24.95 -0.61
CA GLY A 172 -1.90 25.12 -1.85
C GLY A 172 -1.29 26.13 -2.82
N ALA A 173 -0.26 26.87 -2.41
CA ALA A 173 0.44 27.78 -3.27
C ALA A 173 1.42 27.05 -4.23
N TYR A 174 1.53 27.57 -5.43
CA TYR A 174 2.53 27.18 -6.44
C TYR A 174 3.05 28.43 -7.17
N PRO A 175 4.14 28.36 -7.95
CA PRO A 175 4.73 29.55 -8.57
C PRO A 175 3.78 30.40 -9.42
N GLY A 176 2.68 29.82 -9.94
CA GLY A 176 1.67 30.51 -10.76
C GLY A 176 0.44 30.99 -10.00
N GLY A 177 0.30 30.70 -8.70
CA GLY A 177 -0.89 31.11 -7.94
C GLY A 177 -1.23 30.20 -6.76
N GLN A 178 -2.51 30.02 -6.55
CA GLN A 178 -3.08 29.23 -5.44
C GLN A 178 -4.02 28.17 -6.01
N LEU A 179 -3.69 26.89 -5.87
CA LEU A 179 -4.51 25.79 -6.37
C LEU A 179 -5.68 25.48 -5.43
N LEU A 180 -5.40 25.43 -4.14
CA LEU A 180 -6.38 25.17 -3.07
C LEU A 180 -6.17 26.15 -1.93
N SER A 181 -7.24 26.53 -1.24
CA SER A 181 -7.12 27.35 -0.04
C SER A 181 -6.46 26.55 1.10
N LYS A 182 -5.78 27.25 2.02
CA LYS A 182 -5.25 26.64 3.23
C LYS A 182 -6.33 25.88 4.01
N ALA A 183 -7.51 26.45 4.16
CA ALA A 183 -8.64 25.84 4.86
C ALA A 183 -9.10 24.50 4.18
N SER A 184 -9.08 24.46 2.84
CA SER A 184 -9.37 23.23 2.10
C SER A 184 -8.33 22.14 2.39
N LEU A 185 -7.04 22.50 2.39
CA LEU A 185 -5.97 21.54 2.68
C LEU A 185 -5.97 21.09 4.14
N GLU A 186 -6.28 21.94 5.09
CA GLU A 186 -6.50 21.57 6.48
C GLU A 186 -7.64 20.56 6.61
N THR A 187 -8.75 20.82 5.90
CA THR A 187 -9.89 19.89 5.83
C THR A 187 -9.50 18.54 5.21
N MET A 188 -8.73 18.57 4.11
CA MET A 188 -8.26 17.35 3.43
C MET A 188 -7.33 16.52 4.30
N GLN A 189 -6.54 17.14 5.17
CA GLN A 189 -5.59 16.47 6.05
C GLN A 189 -6.16 16.13 7.43
N THR A 190 -7.40 16.51 7.74
CA THR A 190 -8.04 16.18 9.02
C THR A 190 -8.49 14.72 9.02
N PRO A 191 -8.04 13.87 9.97
CA PRO A 191 -8.49 12.49 10.09
C PRO A 191 -10.01 12.37 10.15
N ARG A 192 -10.56 11.41 9.45
CA ARG A 192 -12.01 11.15 9.36
C ARG A 192 -12.39 9.80 9.94
N VAL A 193 -11.52 8.81 9.78
CA VAL A 193 -11.74 7.44 10.21
C VAL A 193 -10.42 6.75 10.47
N ASP A 194 -10.39 5.91 11.49
CA ASP A 194 -9.25 5.04 11.74
C ASP A 194 -9.24 3.87 10.76
N THR A 195 -8.06 3.51 10.26
CA THR A 195 -7.91 2.35 9.40
C THR A 195 -7.93 1.04 10.19
N ALA A 196 -7.88 -0.08 9.48
CA ALA A 196 -7.78 -1.40 10.11
C ALA A 196 -6.42 -1.65 10.79
N GLN A 197 -5.40 -0.87 10.44
CA GLN A 197 -4.08 -0.96 11.06
C GLN A 197 -4.12 -0.28 12.44
N LYS A 198 -4.15 -1.09 13.49
CA LYS A 198 -4.14 -0.65 14.89
C LYS A 198 -2.79 -0.92 15.51
N GLU A 199 -2.46 -0.13 16.53
CA GLU A 199 -1.28 -0.37 17.39
C GLU A 199 0.05 -0.47 16.62
N GLY A 200 0.16 0.24 15.49
CA GLY A 200 1.41 0.30 14.74
C GLY A 200 2.48 1.12 15.48
N PRO A 201 3.75 0.94 15.14
CA PRO A 201 4.89 1.61 15.82
C PRO A 201 4.85 3.14 15.71
N PHE A 202 4.07 3.68 14.76
CA PHE A 202 3.89 5.11 14.55
C PHE A 202 2.51 5.62 15.01
N GLY A 203 1.81 4.85 15.86
CA GLY A 203 0.48 5.13 16.34
C GLY A 203 -0.63 4.62 15.43
N GLN A 204 -1.87 4.95 15.76
CA GLN A 204 -3.05 4.57 15.00
C GLN A 204 -3.05 5.24 13.62
N TYR A 205 -3.00 4.44 12.55
CA TYR A 205 -3.10 4.97 11.19
C TYR A 205 -4.53 5.39 10.88
N ALA A 206 -4.70 6.66 10.54
CA ALA A 206 -6.00 7.23 10.19
C ALA A 206 -6.06 7.62 8.71
N TYR A 207 -7.26 7.76 8.19
CA TYR A 207 -7.50 8.21 6.83
C TYR A 207 -8.32 9.52 6.83
N ALA A 208 -7.88 10.46 6.01
CA ALA A 208 -8.50 11.76 5.80
C ALA A 208 -9.22 11.80 4.44
N LEU A 209 -9.21 12.90 3.70
CA LEU A 209 -9.81 12.96 2.38
C LEU A 209 -8.75 12.69 1.30
N GLY A 210 -8.57 11.42 0.95
CA GLY A 210 -7.57 10.95 -0.02
C GLY A 210 -6.14 10.86 0.52
N LEU A 211 -5.95 11.01 1.82
CA LEU A 211 -4.63 11.02 2.45
C LEU A 211 -4.63 10.14 3.70
N GLY A 212 -3.60 9.34 3.84
CA GLY A 212 -3.29 8.61 5.06
C GLY A 212 -2.50 9.46 6.05
N ILE A 213 -2.73 9.25 7.33
CA ILE A 213 -2.11 10.01 8.41
C ILE A 213 -1.43 9.05 9.39
N LEU A 214 -0.12 9.13 9.49
CA LEU A 214 0.65 8.55 10.58
C LEU A 214 0.91 9.64 11.63
N PRO A 215 0.32 9.53 12.83
CA PRO A 215 0.36 10.64 13.78
C PRO A 215 1.73 10.85 14.43
N ASN A 216 2.57 9.81 14.48
CA ASN A 216 3.83 9.82 15.23
C ASN A 216 4.98 9.17 14.46
N PHE A 217 5.25 9.58 13.24
CA PHE A 217 6.46 9.18 12.52
C PHE A 217 7.68 9.91 13.08
N LEU A 218 8.47 9.23 13.90
CA LEU A 218 9.65 9.81 14.57
C LEU A 218 9.35 11.12 15.31
N GLY A 219 8.22 11.17 16.02
CA GLY A 219 7.75 12.36 16.74
C GLY A 219 7.04 13.41 15.88
N ARG A 220 6.79 13.14 14.61
CA ARG A 220 6.22 14.04 13.61
C ARG A 220 4.99 13.45 12.94
N ARG A 221 4.12 14.30 12.43
CA ARG A 221 2.96 13.87 11.67
C ARG A 221 3.34 13.68 10.20
N LEU A 222 3.26 12.43 9.71
CA LEU A 222 3.48 12.11 8.30
C LEU A 222 2.13 11.95 7.59
N VAL A 223 1.98 12.69 6.50
CA VAL A 223 0.81 12.66 5.61
C VAL A 223 1.24 12.07 4.27
N GLY A 224 0.46 11.19 3.68
CA GLY A 224 0.85 10.62 2.39
C GLY A 224 -0.16 9.64 1.84
N HIS A 225 0.17 9.07 0.69
CA HIS A 225 -0.59 7.99 0.07
C HIS A 225 0.32 7.08 -0.75
N SER A 226 0.01 5.80 -0.79
CA SER A 226 0.67 4.81 -1.65
C SER A 226 -0.25 4.38 -2.79
N GLY A 227 0.32 3.76 -3.82
CA GLY A 227 -0.42 3.21 -4.95
C GLY A 227 0.20 1.93 -5.46
N SER A 228 -0.65 1.05 -5.98
CA SER A 228 -0.23 -0.16 -6.69
C SER A 228 -1.25 -0.51 -7.77
N VAL A 229 -0.74 -0.77 -8.97
CA VAL A 229 -1.51 -1.24 -10.11
C VAL A 229 -0.93 -2.57 -10.67
N GLY A 230 -0.29 -3.34 -9.80
CA GLY A 230 0.33 -4.63 -10.14
C GLY A 230 1.66 -4.48 -10.87
N THR A 231 1.73 -3.64 -11.89
CA THR A 231 2.92 -3.40 -12.73
C THR A 231 3.72 -2.16 -12.35
N ALA A 232 3.18 -1.35 -11.44
CA ALA A 232 3.86 -0.20 -10.86
C ALA A 232 3.39 0.02 -9.42
N THR A 233 4.28 0.55 -8.59
CA THR A 233 3.97 0.99 -7.24
C THR A 233 4.48 2.40 -7.00
N ALA A 234 3.80 3.14 -6.14
CA ALA A 234 4.08 4.54 -5.87
C ALA A 234 3.88 4.90 -4.40
N TYR A 235 4.57 5.92 -3.96
CA TYR A 235 4.33 6.58 -2.70
C TYR A 235 4.63 8.07 -2.81
N MET A 236 3.79 8.91 -2.23
CA MET A 236 4.11 10.28 -1.87
C MET A 236 3.88 10.46 -0.38
N GLY A 237 4.79 11.16 0.29
CA GLY A 237 4.65 11.47 1.71
C GLY A 237 5.28 12.82 2.04
N PHE A 238 4.76 13.49 3.05
CA PHE A 238 5.27 14.78 3.48
C PHE A 238 5.02 15.05 4.96
N LEU A 239 5.91 15.82 5.54
CA LEU A 239 5.92 16.28 6.92
C LEU A 239 5.62 17.79 6.87
N PRO A 240 4.37 18.22 7.14
CA PRO A 240 3.95 19.61 6.94
C PRO A 240 4.73 20.63 7.79
N ALA A 241 5.09 20.28 9.02
CA ALA A 241 5.80 21.16 9.94
C ALA A 241 7.26 21.36 9.53
N GLU A 242 7.90 20.29 9.05
CA GLU A 242 9.30 20.27 8.61
C GLU A 242 9.48 20.79 7.19
N LYS A 243 8.39 20.95 6.44
CA LYS A 243 8.38 21.26 5.00
C LYS A 243 9.21 20.29 4.18
N LEU A 244 9.21 19.04 4.58
CA LEU A 244 9.94 17.96 3.94
C LEU A 244 8.97 17.00 3.26
N GLY A 245 9.31 16.53 2.07
CA GLY A 245 8.49 15.58 1.33
C GLY A 245 9.29 14.60 0.51
N VAL A 246 8.66 13.51 0.13
CA VAL A 246 9.25 12.42 -0.65
C VAL A 246 8.28 11.91 -1.69
N VAL A 247 8.81 11.51 -2.84
CA VAL A 247 8.10 10.76 -3.88
C VAL A 247 8.94 9.55 -4.26
N VAL A 248 8.31 8.38 -4.31
CA VAL A 248 8.93 7.13 -4.77
C VAL A 248 8.04 6.52 -5.82
N LEU A 249 8.58 6.25 -7.00
CA LEU A 249 7.90 5.55 -8.09
C LEU A 249 8.73 4.33 -8.48
N VAL A 250 8.06 3.18 -8.63
CA VAL A 250 8.69 1.91 -9.01
C VAL A 250 7.90 1.29 -10.15
N ASN A 251 8.58 0.89 -11.22
CA ASN A 251 7.98 0.25 -12.39
C ASN A 251 7.83 -1.27 -12.23
N GLY A 252 7.36 -1.70 -11.07
CA GLY A 252 7.14 -3.10 -10.72
C GLY A 252 6.45 -3.25 -9.38
N GLY A 253 6.00 -4.46 -9.07
CA GLY A 253 5.46 -4.84 -7.77
C GLY A 253 6.51 -5.48 -6.85
N GLY A 254 6.08 -5.92 -5.65
CA GLY A 254 6.93 -6.67 -4.70
C GLY A 254 7.84 -5.81 -3.83
N TYR A 255 7.78 -4.50 -3.95
CA TYR A 255 8.51 -3.53 -3.13
C TYR A 255 7.53 -2.63 -2.38
N SER A 256 7.93 -2.15 -1.19
CA SER A 256 7.15 -1.18 -0.42
C SER A 256 7.68 0.24 -0.63
N PRO A 257 7.13 1.03 -1.56
CA PRO A 257 7.60 2.38 -1.81
C PRO A 257 7.36 3.30 -0.60
N SER A 258 6.37 3.01 0.25
CA SER A 258 6.15 3.74 1.50
C SER A 258 7.30 3.54 2.49
N PHE A 259 7.84 2.33 2.61
CA PHE A 259 9.01 2.09 3.46
C PHE A 259 10.27 2.77 2.91
N MET A 260 10.48 2.74 1.59
CA MET A 260 11.57 3.48 0.95
C MET A 260 11.46 4.99 1.21
N GLY A 261 10.25 5.56 1.08
CA GLY A 261 10.01 6.96 1.37
C GLY A 261 10.20 7.31 2.85
N GLN A 262 9.75 6.47 3.77
CA GLN A 262 9.99 6.66 5.21
C GLN A 262 11.48 6.57 5.57
N TYR A 263 12.21 5.65 4.94
CA TYR A 263 13.66 5.54 5.09
C TYR A 263 14.37 6.83 4.65
N ALA A 264 14.03 7.34 3.47
CA ALA A 264 14.58 8.60 2.96
C ALA A 264 14.24 9.80 3.85
N LEU A 265 12.98 9.91 4.32
CA LEU A 265 12.57 10.97 5.24
C LEU A 265 13.32 10.89 6.58
N ALA A 266 13.56 9.70 7.12
CA ALA A 266 14.35 9.54 8.35
C ALA A 266 15.79 10.04 8.16
N ALA A 267 16.43 9.68 7.04
CA ALA A 267 17.79 10.14 6.71
C ALA A 267 17.86 11.68 6.58
N GLU A 268 16.91 12.30 5.88
CA GLU A 268 16.86 13.75 5.72
C GLU A 268 16.59 14.50 7.04
N LEU A 269 15.92 13.85 7.98
CA LEU A 269 15.72 14.38 9.34
C LEU A 269 16.96 14.24 10.24
N GLY A 270 18.02 13.60 9.76
CA GLY A 270 19.20 13.29 10.56
C GLY A 270 19.00 12.16 11.57
N GLU A 271 17.92 11.40 11.42
CA GLU A 271 17.65 10.21 12.21
C GLU A 271 18.38 9.00 11.57
N ASP A 272 18.60 7.96 12.33
CA ASP A 272 19.17 6.71 11.82
C ASP A 272 18.07 5.86 11.17
N PRO A 273 18.03 5.71 9.83
CA PRO A 273 16.97 4.97 9.17
C PRO A 273 16.96 3.47 9.51
N ASP A 274 18.09 2.89 9.93
CA ASP A 274 18.17 1.48 10.31
C ASP A 274 17.47 1.19 11.65
N LYS A 275 17.13 2.24 12.41
CA LYS A 275 16.29 2.15 13.61
C LYS A 275 14.80 2.17 13.32
N LEU A 276 14.38 2.39 12.08
CA LEU A 276 12.97 2.28 11.72
C LEU A 276 12.45 0.86 12.03
N PRO A 277 11.27 0.73 12.62
CA PRO A 277 10.76 -0.55 13.10
C PRO A 277 10.77 -1.66 12.07
N PHE A 278 10.36 -1.35 10.83
CA PHE A 278 10.33 -2.34 9.75
C PHE A 278 11.73 -2.76 9.29
N VAL A 279 12.73 -1.85 9.31
CA VAL A 279 14.13 -2.17 8.99
C VAL A 279 14.72 -3.03 10.10
N LYS A 280 14.53 -2.62 11.36
CA LYS A 280 14.97 -3.37 12.52
C LYS A 280 14.38 -4.79 12.53
N THR A 281 13.08 -4.92 12.30
CA THR A 281 12.41 -6.23 12.22
C THR A 281 12.99 -7.08 11.09
N ASP A 282 13.19 -6.50 9.91
CA ASP A 282 13.76 -7.21 8.76
C ASP A 282 15.15 -7.77 9.07
N HIS A 283 16.04 -6.96 9.67
CA HIS A 283 17.38 -7.37 10.06
C HIS A 283 17.35 -8.48 11.11
N LEU A 284 16.53 -8.31 12.17
CA LEU A 284 16.42 -9.29 13.26
C LEU A 284 15.88 -10.64 12.79
N LEU A 285 14.95 -10.66 11.84
CA LEU A 285 14.44 -11.89 11.25
C LEU A 285 15.46 -12.53 10.30
N LYS A 286 16.15 -11.73 9.48
CA LYS A 286 17.17 -12.23 8.55
C LYS A 286 18.35 -12.92 9.27
N GLU A 287 18.76 -12.43 10.41
CA GLU A 287 19.81 -13.03 11.24
C GLU A 287 19.49 -14.49 11.62
N LEU A 288 18.20 -14.81 11.79
CA LEU A 288 17.74 -16.13 12.16
C LEU A 288 17.50 -17.05 10.95
N THR A 289 17.56 -16.54 9.73
CA THR A 289 17.41 -17.40 8.55
C THR A 289 18.63 -18.30 8.38
N GLY A 290 18.42 -19.49 7.86
CA GLY A 290 19.52 -20.44 7.64
C GLY A 290 19.09 -21.89 7.62
N ASN A 291 20.08 -22.76 7.47
CA ASN A 291 19.93 -24.19 7.61
C ASN A 291 20.30 -24.58 9.05
N TYR A 292 19.52 -25.50 9.61
CA TYR A 292 19.62 -25.93 11.00
C TYR A 292 19.56 -27.46 11.08
N GLU A 293 20.29 -28.05 12.02
CA GLU A 293 20.24 -29.47 12.25
C GLU A 293 20.29 -29.84 13.74
N THR A 294 19.68 -30.98 14.07
CA THR A 294 19.78 -31.59 15.38
C THR A 294 21.13 -32.31 15.55
N TYR A 295 21.35 -32.85 16.75
CA TYR A 295 22.58 -33.65 17.05
C TYR A 295 22.83 -34.69 15.95
N MET A 296 24.08 -34.72 15.46
CA MET A 296 24.54 -35.61 14.38
C MET A 296 23.79 -35.47 13.05
N GLY A 297 23.07 -34.37 12.85
CA GLY A 297 22.30 -34.12 11.62
C GLY A 297 21.14 -35.07 11.38
N THR A 298 20.58 -35.67 12.44
CA THR A 298 19.49 -36.64 12.35
C THR A 298 18.19 -36.02 11.83
N THR A 299 18.00 -34.72 12.07
CA THR A 299 16.92 -33.94 11.45
C THR A 299 17.49 -32.63 10.92
N LYS A 300 17.09 -32.25 9.71
CA LYS A 300 17.52 -31.01 9.06
C LYS A 300 16.32 -30.19 8.68
N ILE A 301 16.36 -28.91 8.98
CA ILE A 301 15.33 -27.93 8.61
C ILE A 301 15.98 -26.70 7.99
N SER A 302 15.19 -25.88 7.32
CA SER A 302 15.58 -24.50 7.02
C SER A 302 14.61 -23.52 7.64
N VAL A 303 15.10 -22.38 8.08
CA VAL A 303 14.31 -21.26 8.58
C VAL A 303 14.40 -20.13 7.57
N ARG A 304 13.27 -19.73 7.00
CA ARG A 304 13.17 -18.73 5.93
C ARG A 304 12.31 -17.56 6.39
N LYS A 305 12.64 -16.36 5.94
CA LYS A 305 11.80 -15.18 6.16
C LYS A 305 10.61 -15.19 5.19
N ALA A 306 9.43 -14.88 5.71
CA ALA A 306 8.19 -14.73 4.95
C ALA A 306 7.42 -13.49 5.46
N GLY A 307 7.65 -12.34 4.82
CA GLY A 307 7.13 -11.07 5.32
C GLY A 307 7.72 -10.74 6.69
N ASP A 308 6.86 -10.49 7.68
CA ASP A 308 7.25 -10.12 9.05
C ASP A 308 7.29 -11.30 10.02
N PHE A 309 7.41 -12.53 9.51
CA PHE A 309 7.55 -13.75 10.31
C PHE A 309 8.53 -14.72 9.67
N LEU A 310 8.84 -15.81 10.36
CA LEU A 310 9.69 -16.87 9.86
C LEU A 310 8.86 -18.11 9.50
N MET A 311 9.36 -18.90 8.55
CA MET A 311 8.84 -20.21 8.18
C MET A 311 9.90 -21.26 8.48
N MET A 312 9.61 -22.17 9.40
CA MET A 312 10.37 -23.41 9.53
C MET A 312 9.93 -24.37 8.43
N VAL A 313 10.86 -24.82 7.63
CA VAL A 313 10.66 -25.74 6.50
C VAL A 313 11.36 -27.05 6.81
N ASN A 314 10.60 -28.13 6.89
CA ASN A 314 11.10 -29.46 7.16
C ASN A 314 10.89 -30.34 5.92
N PRO A 315 11.94 -30.63 5.13
CA PRO A 315 11.85 -31.47 3.95
C PRO A 315 11.68 -32.94 4.36
N GLY A 316 10.73 -33.63 3.77
CA GLY A 316 10.51 -35.04 3.97
C GLY A 316 10.45 -35.80 2.64
N LYS A 317 10.66 -37.13 2.69
CA LYS A 317 10.63 -37.98 1.50
C LYS A 317 9.30 -37.93 0.74
N PHE A 318 8.19 -37.73 1.46
CA PHE A 318 6.83 -37.76 0.91
C PHE A 318 6.17 -36.38 0.85
N GLY A 319 6.93 -35.32 1.13
CA GLY A 319 6.48 -33.94 1.11
C GLY A 319 7.25 -33.05 2.07
N THR A 320 7.07 -31.76 1.91
CA THR A 320 7.68 -30.74 2.78
C THR A 320 6.63 -30.18 3.72
N SER A 321 6.88 -30.21 5.02
CA SER A 321 6.05 -29.49 5.98
C SER A 321 6.61 -28.10 6.26
N THR A 322 5.68 -27.17 6.45
CA THR A 322 6.03 -25.79 6.78
C THR A 322 5.28 -25.35 8.04
N THR A 323 5.99 -24.68 8.94
CA THR A 323 5.42 -24.17 10.19
C THR A 323 5.71 -22.67 10.30
N PRO A 324 4.69 -21.82 10.35
CA PRO A 324 4.89 -20.39 10.57
C PRO A 324 5.36 -20.14 12.01
N LEU A 325 6.36 -19.28 12.18
CA LEU A 325 6.89 -18.83 13.45
C LEU A 325 6.60 -17.34 13.59
N ILE A 326 5.55 -17.01 14.31
CA ILE A 326 5.10 -15.64 14.53
C ILE A 326 5.91 -15.02 15.66
N PRO A 327 6.55 -13.87 15.47
CA PRO A 327 7.39 -13.26 16.50
C PRO A 327 6.57 -12.84 17.73
N VAL A 328 7.14 -13.06 18.90
CA VAL A 328 6.64 -12.59 20.21
C VAL A 328 7.61 -11.55 20.76
N SER A 329 8.91 -11.88 20.76
CA SER A 329 9.99 -10.98 21.16
C SER A 329 11.17 -11.17 20.20
N LEU A 330 11.66 -10.08 19.64
CA LEU A 330 12.78 -10.07 18.71
C LEU A 330 14.03 -9.41 19.29
N GLU A 331 13.94 -8.77 20.45
CA GLU A 331 15.06 -8.02 21.03
C GLU A 331 16.00 -8.91 21.84
N GLY A 332 17.28 -8.56 21.79
CA GLY A 332 18.32 -9.29 22.53
C GLY A 332 18.75 -10.60 21.86
N ASN A 333 19.43 -11.43 22.64
CA ASN A 333 20.02 -12.69 22.19
C ASN A 333 19.07 -13.89 22.35
N HIS A 334 17.98 -13.72 23.07
CA HIS A 334 16.91 -14.71 23.24
C HIS A 334 15.65 -14.18 22.56
N ARG A 335 15.26 -14.83 21.46
CA ARG A 335 14.11 -14.39 20.64
C ARG A 335 13.04 -15.47 20.63
N THR A 336 11.82 -15.06 20.88
CA THR A 336 10.69 -15.99 21.00
C THR A 336 9.69 -15.83 19.89
N PHE A 337 9.15 -16.96 19.46
CA PHE A 337 8.15 -17.08 18.43
C PHE A 337 7.04 -18.04 18.89
N TYR A 338 5.91 -18.02 18.23
CA TYR A 338 4.90 -19.05 18.42
C TYR A 338 4.34 -19.53 17.07
N THR A 339 3.81 -20.73 17.09
CA THR A 339 2.88 -21.25 16.07
C THR A 339 1.59 -21.72 16.73
N LEU A 340 0.55 -21.99 15.94
CA LEU A 340 -0.70 -22.56 16.44
C LEU A 340 -0.76 -24.05 16.10
N SER A 341 -1.05 -24.88 17.10
CA SER A 341 -1.31 -26.30 16.96
C SER A 341 -2.50 -26.69 17.86
N GLY A 342 -3.57 -27.22 17.26
CA GLY A 342 -4.77 -27.60 18.02
C GLY A 342 -5.37 -26.47 18.88
N ASN A 343 -5.41 -25.25 18.39
CA ASN A 343 -5.83 -24.02 19.09
C ASN A 343 -4.93 -23.57 20.26
N ALA A 344 -3.79 -24.22 20.49
CA ALA A 344 -2.80 -23.82 21.47
C ALA A 344 -1.60 -23.12 20.80
N LYS A 345 -0.98 -22.21 21.52
CA LYS A 345 0.32 -21.63 21.11
C LYS A 345 1.43 -22.60 21.51
N VAL A 346 2.23 -22.99 20.52
CA VAL A 346 3.47 -23.72 20.71
C VAL A 346 4.61 -22.76 20.47
N TYR A 347 5.51 -22.61 21.43
CA TYR A 347 6.59 -21.64 21.36
C TYR A 347 7.85 -22.26 20.78
N GLY A 348 8.60 -21.43 20.04
CA GLY A 348 9.95 -21.70 19.57
C GLY A 348 10.88 -20.58 20.00
N GLU A 349 12.11 -20.90 20.34
CA GLU A 349 13.07 -19.98 20.94
C GLU A 349 14.39 -20.04 20.19
N PHE A 350 14.95 -18.88 19.88
CA PHE A 350 16.28 -18.75 19.31
C PHE A 350 17.21 -18.14 20.33
N ASP A 351 18.30 -18.85 20.62
CA ASP A 351 19.40 -18.38 21.44
C ASP A 351 20.60 -18.07 20.55
N ILE A 352 21.08 -16.83 20.61
CA ILE A 352 22.16 -16.30 19.78
C ILE A 352 23.38 -16.08 20.67
N GLU A 353 24.41 -16.87 20.46
CA GLU A 353 25.71 -16.78 21.13
C GLU A 353 26.80 -16.49 20.10
N PRO A 354 27.96 -15.96 20.49
CA PRO A 354 29.08 -15.77 19.58
C PRO A 354 29.43 -17.06 18.82
N GLY A 355 29.27 -17.04 17.50
CA GLY A 355 29.52 -18.18 16.63
C GLY A 355 28.52 -19.32 16.69
N ARG A 356 27.41 -19.18 17.41
CA ARG A 356 26.39 -20.23 17.53
C ARG A 356 25.00 -19.66 17.66
N THR A 357 24.08 -20.09 16.77
CA THR A 357 22.64 -19.86 16.91
C THR A 357 21.95 -21.20 17.12
N THR A 358 21.19 -21.32 18.21
CA THR A 358 20.41 -22.50 18.54
C THR A 358 18.92 -22.16 18.46
N PHE A 359 18.15 -23.00 17.80
CA PHE A 359 16.70 -22.92 17.73
C PHE A 359 16.09 -24.11 18.48
N VAL A 360 15.31 -23.83 19.51
CA VAL A 360 14.57 -24.82 20.28
C VAL A 360 13.09 -24.77 19.88
N PHE A 361 12.56 -25.90 19.44
CA PHE A 361 11.17 -26.05 19.10
C PHE A 361 10.62 -27.38 19.56
N GLU A 362 9.57 -27.34 20.37
CA GLU A 362 9.05 -28.50 21.11
C GLU A 362 10.16 -29.21 21.91
N ARG A 363 10.57 -30.40 21.48
CA ARG A 363 11.58 -31.23 22.14
C ARG A 363 12.93 -31.20 21.43
N TYR A 364 13.04 -30.50 20.31
CA TYR A 364 14.24 -30.50 19.50
C TYR A 364 15.03 -29.24 19.67
N ALA A 365 16.36 -29.40 19.80
CA ALA A 365 17.31 -28.30 19.67
C ALA A 365 18.06 -28.43 18.34
N TYR A 366 17.96 -27.39 17.53
CA TYR A 366 18.62 -27.30 16.23
C TYR A 366 19.76 -26.27 16.29
N ARG A 367 20.89 -26.56 15.69
CA ARG A 367 21.99 -25.61 15.53
C ARG A 367 22.07 -25.10 14.11
N LYS A 368 22.26 -23.80 13.95
CA LYS A 368 22.50 -23.20 12.64
C LYS A 368 23.80 -23.73 12.05
N THR A 369 23.77 -24.22 10.81
CA THR A 369 24.93 -24.82 10.11
C THR A 369 25.40 -23.94 8.96
N GLY A 370 24.58 -22.98 8.52
CA GLY A 370 24.93 -22.05 7.45
C GLY A 370 23.71 -21.28 6.95
N ASP A 371 23.94 -20.33 6.09
CA ASP A 371 22.89 -19.53 5.47
C ASP A 371 22.18 -20.33 4.36
N ILE A 372 20.99 -19.88 4.00
CA ILE A 372 20.24 -20.44 2.87
C ILE A 372 20.86 -19.86 1.59
N ALA A 373 21.16 -20.73 0.64
CA ALA A 373 21.67 -20.37 -0.67
C ALA A 373 20.63 -19.60 -1.49
#